data_6b78ea87d4781fbfaf016eff4df65b00
#
_entry.id   6b78ea87d4781fbfaf016eff4df65b00
#
_cell.length_a   1.000
_cell.length_b   1.000
_cell.length_c   1.000
_cell.angle_alpha   90.00
_cell.angle_beta   90.00
_cell.angle_gamma   90.00
#
_symmetry.space_group_name_H-M   'P 1'
#
loop_
_entity.id
_entity.type
_entity.pdbx_description
1 polymer ?
#
loop_
_entity_poly.entity_id
_entity_poly.type
_entity_poly.pdbx_seq_one_letter_code
_entity_poly.pdbx_strand_id
1 'polypeptide(L)'
;MKKKSAEKKKYLLVDFNQIMLLALFAMRKHERDDDILEWTDDEIPKQRLKVEVFENQFRNFFWNMLMGICGKFDNVTKVILCLEDVSWRKKVFPYYKAKRATNRNIDTFDWKFFYEMLNDFRVNELDKYSPFISMKCYDCEGDDIIATLGIGLSEMYPDDEVIIYSSDKDFVQLLNRPNIKIYSPLKKKYVSSTNPKNDLLQLILTGDSADGIPNVYNRDDAYVNPEKDENGKTKRMKPLGEVTVRKAIVNNDVYKTIIKTPEIQKNYDRNKLLIDLEMIPKEIKKRIKEEYKKQLKLNETKSPAELQRYFAREGLGNVAASLSKIVHLF
;
A
#
# COMPACT_ATOMS: atom_id res chain seq x y z
N MET A 1 21.41 -40.28 1.50
CA MET A 1 21.44 -39.00 0.73
C MET A 1 20.34 -38.11 1.27
N LYS A 2 20.67 -37.00 1.96
CA LYS A 2 19.69 -35.99 2.36
C LYS A 2 19.19 -35.34 1.06
N LYS A 3 17.89 -35.47 0.71
CA LYS A 3 17.27 -34.67 -0.34
C LYS A 3 17.55 -33.22 0.00
N LYS A 4 18.31 -32.51 -0.87
CA LYS A 4 18.34 -31.05 -0.83
C LYS A 4 16.88 -30.61 -0.92
N SER A 5 16.34 -30.02 0.12
CA SER A 5 15.02 -29.35 0.04
C SER A 5 15.11 -28.34 -1.09
N ALA A 6 14.17 -28.39 -2.04
CA ALA A 6 14.10 -27.39 -3.08
C ALA A 6 14.05 -26.01 -2.40
N GLU A 7 14.86 -25.11 -2.89
CA GLU A 7 14.91 -23.74 -2.34
C GLU A 7 13.56 -23.06 -2.54
N LYS A 8 12.99 -22.51 -1.47
CA LYS A 8 11.67 -21.86 -1.49
C LYS A 8 11.70 -20.67 -2.42
N LYS A 9 10.74 -20.60 -3.33
CA LYS A 9 10.50 -19.43 -4.18
C LYS A 9 9.87 -18.32 -3.36
N LYS A 10 10.07 -17.06 -3.78
CA LYS A 10 9.51 -15.92 -3.12
C LYS A 10 8.75 -15.05 -4.12
N TYR A 11 7.53 -14.65 -3.73
CA TYR A 11 6.71 -13.66 -4.42
C TYR A 11 6.76 -12.37 -3.63
N LEU A 12 7.20 -11.27 -4.24
CA LEU A 12 7.35 -9.99 -3.59
C LEU A 12 6.22 -9.05 -4.04
N LEU A 13 5.32 -8.71 -3.13
CA LEU A 13 4.24 -7.75 -3.31
C LEU A 13 4.70 -6.41 -2.73
N VAL A 14 4.80 -5.40 -3.57
CA VAL A 14 5.33 -4.09 -3.20
C VAL A 14 4.21 -3.06 -3.21
N ASP A 15 4.02 -2.39 -2.09
CA ASP A 15 3.18 -1.20 -1.97
C ASP A 15 3.85 -0.05 -2.76
N PHE A 16 3.40 0.13 -4.00
CA PHE A 16 4.02 1.07 -4.93
C PHE A 16 3.92 2.51 -4.46
N ASN A 17 2.76 2.89 -3.90
CA ASN A 17 2.57 4.26 -3.44
C ASN A 17 3.47 4.59 -2.25
N GLN A 18 3.70 3.63 -1.36
CA GLN A 18 4.61 3.83 -0.24
C GLN A 18 6.05 4.04 -0.72
N ILE A 19 6.55 3.21 -1.63
CA ILE A 19 7.93 3.35 -2.11
C ILE A 19 8.12 4.62 -2.92
N MET A 20 7.12 5.03 -3.67
CA MET A 20 7.11 6.29 -4.43
C MET A 20 7.22 7.50 -3.50
N LEU A 21 6.41 7.55 -2.43
CA LEU A 21 6.48 8.61 -1.43
C LEU A 21 7.82 8.60 -0.67
N LEU A 22 8.33 7.41 -0.35
CA LEU A 22 9.67 7.29 0.26
C LEU A 22 10.76 7.86 -0.64
N ALA A 23 10.67 7.65 -1.95
CA ALA A 23 11.61 8.21 -2.92
C ALA A 23 11.54 9.74 -2.93
N LEU A 24 10.35 10.31 -3.05
CA LEU A 24 10.13 11.76 -3.06
C LEU A 24 10.67 12.41 -1.78
N PHE A 25 10.29 11.89 -0.61
CA PHE A 25 10.73 12.46 0.67
C PHE A 25 12.23 12.26 0.93
N ALA A 26 12.81 11.17 0.44
CA ALA A 26 14.25 10.98 0.53
C ALA A 26 15.01 12.02 -0.31
N MET A 27 14.56 12.31 -1.52
CA MET A 27 15.15 13.39 -2.34
C MET A 27 15.02 14.74 -1.65
N ARG A 28 13.84 15.13 -1.20
CA ARG A 28 13.61 16.41 -0.50
C ARG A 28 14.41 16.56 0.80
N LYS A 29 14.83 15.44 1.39
CA LYS A 29 15.70 15.49 2.57
C LYS A 29 17.17 15.78 2.23
N HIS A 30 17.62 15.37 1.07
CA HIS A 30 19.04 15.46 0.65
C HIS A 30 19.32 16.66 -0.25
N GLU A 31 18.32 17.15 -0.96
CA GLU A 31 18.39 18.29 -1.86
C GLU A 31 17.63 19.48 -1.25
N ARG A 32 17.99 20.69 -1.65
CA ARG A 32 17.21 21.89 -1.30
C ARG A 32 15.95 21.94 -2.15
N ASP A 33 14.82 22.31 -1.56
CA ASP A 33 13.54 22.42 -2.28
C ASP A 33 13.68 23.32 -3.53
N ASP A 34 14.38 24.46 -3.45
CA ASP A 34 14.58 25.37 -4.59
C ASP A 34 15.34 24.74 -5.76
N ASP A 35 16.16 23.73 -5.52
CA ASP A 35 16.90 23.03 -6.57
C ASP A 35 16.02 22.02 -7.32
N ILE A 36 15.05 21.43 -6.64
CA ILE A 36 14.23 20.33 -7.17
C ILE A 36 12.76 20.70 -7.41
N LEU A 37 12.26 21.78 -6.79
CA LEU A 37 10.88 22.23 -6.91
C LEU A 37 10.81 23.57 -7.65
N GLU A 38 9.68 23.77 -8.33
CA GLU A 38 9.32 25.07 -8.94
C GLU A 38 7.90 25.43 -8.50
N TRP A 39 7.58 26.74 -8.57
CA TRP A 39 6.22 27.21 -8.37
C TRP A 39 5.48 27.25 -9.71
N THR A 40 4.19 26.89 -9.69
CA THR A 40 3.31 27.05 -10.85
C THR A 40 2.90 28.51 -11.00
N ASP A 41 2.55 28.92 -12.23
CA ASP A 41 2.07 30.27 -12.56
C ASP A 41 0.53 30.39 -12.42
N ASP A 42 -0.11 29.44 -11.71
CA ASP A 42 -1.55 29.44 -11.49
C ASP A 42 -1.99 30.55 -10.53
N GLU A 43 -3.30 30.93 -10.54
CA GLU A 43 -3.89 31.91 -9.60
C GLU A 43 -3.62 31.54 -8.13
N ILE A 44 -3.57 30.26 -7.83
CA ILE A 44 -3.15 29.70 -6.53
C ILE A 44 -1.88 28.89 -6.80
N PRO A 45 -0.69 29.50 -6.64
CA PRO A 45 0.58 28.81 -6.94
C PRO A 45 0.79 27.56 -6.10
N LYS A 46 1.28 26.51 -6.75
CA LYS A 46 1.66 25.26 -6.09
C LYS A 46 3.12 24.95 -6.37
N GLN A 47 3.76 24.30 -5.42
CA GLN A 47 5.07 23.71 -5.64
C GLN A 47 4.94 22.38 -6.38
N ARG A 48 5.73 22.17 -7.40
CA ARG A 48 5.83 20.88 -8.10
C ARG A 48 7.28 20.50 -8.34
N LEU A 49 7.51 19.21 -8.49
CA LEU A 49 8.84 18.72 -8.88
C LEU A 49 9.13 19.16 -10.31
N LYS A 50 10.31 19.75 -10.55
CA LYS A 50 10.75 20.14 -11.91
C LYS A 50 10.78 18.91 -12.82
N VAL A 51 10.34 19.06 -14.08
CA VAL A 51 10.27 17.95 -15.05
C VAL A 51 11.65 17.32 -15.26
N GLU A 52 12.67 18.14 -15.50
CA GLU A 52 14.04 17.68 -15.71
C GLU A 52 14.63 16.99 -14.48
N VAL A 53 14.24 17.41 -13.27
CA VAL A 53 14.64 16.76 -12.02
C VAL A 53 13.98 15.38 -11.89
N PHE A 54 12.71 15.28 -12.27
CA PHE A 54 12.03 13.99 -12.32
C PHE A 54 12.73 13.04 -13.31
N GLU A 55 12.98 13.50 -14.53
CA GLU A 55 13.57 12.67 -15.58
C GLU A 55 14.98 12.20 -15.26
N ASN A 56 15.81 13.06 -14.66
CA ASN A 56 17.21 12.75 -14.42
C ASN A 56 17.49 12.16 -13.04
N GLN A 57 16.94 12.77 -11.98
CA GLN A 57 17.29 12.39 -10.60
C GLN A 57 16.27 11.45 -9.99
N PHE A 58 14.97 11.77 -10.04
CA PHE A 58 13.94 10.96 -9.42
C PHE A 58 13.85 9.57 -10.07
N ARG A 59 13.86 9.52 -11.40
CA ARG A 59 13.86 8.26 -12.19
C ARG A 59 15.04 7.37 -11.78
N ASN A 60 16.26 7.95 -11.74
CA ASN A 60 17.46 7.21 -11.35
C ASN A 60 17.36 6.72 -9.91
N PHE A 61 16.95 7.58 -8.98
CA PHE A 61 16.76 7.24 -7.57
C PHE A 61 15.74 6.12 -7.38
N PHE A 62 14.61 6.23 -8.07
CA PHE A 62 13.51 5.25 -7.96
C PHE A 62 13.91 3.87 -8.52
N TRP A 63 14.57 3.83 -9.68
CA TRP A 63 15.13 2.60 -10.22
C TRP A 63 16.12 1.94 -9.26
N ASN A 64 17.06 2.70 -8.71
CA ASN A 64 18.01 2.19 -7.72
C ASN A 64 17.32 1.65 -6.47
N MET A 65 16.23 2.29 -6.03
CA MET A 65 15.43 1.79 -4.91
C MET A 65 14.78 0.45 -5.25
N LEU A 66 14.16 0.31 -6.43
CA LEU A 66 13.57 -0.97 -6.88
C LEU A 66 14.64 -2.08 -6.95
N MET A 67 15.80 -1.79 -7.53
CA MET A 67 16.93 -2.73 -7.57
C MET A 67 17.41 -3.12 -6.16
N GLY A 68 17.43 -2.15 -5.25
CA GLY A 68 17.78 -2.38 -3.84
C GLY A 68 16.77 -3.26 -3.12
N ILE A 69 15.48 -3.08 -3.40
CA ILE A 69 14.41 -3.93 -2.86
C ILE A 69 14.55 -5.36 -3.36
N CYS A 70 14.74 -5.55 -4.67
CA CYS A 70 14.93 -6.88 -5.27
C CYS A 70 16.18 -7.58 -4.73
N GLY A 71 17.29 -6.86 -4.57
CA GLY A 71 18.54 -7.42 -4.05
C GLY A 71 18.53 -7.73 -2.54
N LYS A 72 17.47 -7.36 -1.81
CA LYS A 72 17.34 -7.64 -0.38
C LYS A 72 16.86 -9.06 -0.08
N PHE A 73 16.18 -9.68 -1.02
CA PHE A 73 15.55 -10.98 -0.83
C PHE A 73 16.08 -11.99 -1.84
N ASP A 74 16.68 -13.09 -1.36
CA ASP A 74 17.14 -14.17 -2.23
C ASP A 74 15.95 -14.96 -2.79
N ASN A 75 16.13 -15.56 -3.98
CA ASN A 75 15.15 -16.46 -4.62
C ASN A 75 13.78 -15.82 -4.92
N VAL A 76 13.74 -14.52 -5.15
CA VAL A 76 12.53 -13.85 -5.63
C VAL A 76 12.27 -14.29 -7.07
N THR A 77 11.07 -14.80 -7.35
CA THR A 77 10.69 -15.26 -8.69
C THR A 77 9.75 -14.30 -9.39
N LYS A 78 9.01 -13.49 -8.64
CA LYS A 78 8.12 -12.45 -9.18
C LYS A 78 8.10 -11.25 -8.24
N VAL A 79 8.15 -10.07 -8.84
CA VAL A 79 7.97 -8.78 -8.15
C VAL A 79 6.72 -8.13 -8.70
N ILE A 80 5.76 -7.85 -7.82
CA ILE A 80 4.45 -7.31 -8.15
C ILE A 80 4.32 -5.94 -7.51
N LEU A 81 4.25 -4.91 -8.34
CA LEU A 81 4.05 -3.53 -7.92
C LEU A 81 2.54 -3.27 -7.82
N CYS A 82 2.05 -3.01 -6.64
CA CYS A 82 0.61 -2.85 -6.36
C CYS A 82 0.29 -1.36 -6.27
N LEU A 83 -0.50 -0.86 -7.23
CA LEU A 83 -0.83 0.56 -7.39
C LEU A 83 -2.26 0.85 -6.96
N GLU A 84 -2.48 2.07 -6.48
CA GLU A 84 -3.81 2.55 -6.11
C GLU A 84 -4.62 3.05 -7.29
N ASP A 85 -5.94 2.89 -7.16
CA ASP A 85 -6.97 3.61 -7.90
C ASP A 85 -8.03 4.14 -6.92
N VAL A 86 -9.19 4.56 -7.40
CA VAL A 86 -10.30 4.98 -6.52
C VAL A 86 -10.80 3.79 -5.72
N SER A 87 -10.94 3.98 -4.40
CA SER A 87 -11.37 2.90 -3.50
C SER A 87 -12.86 2.59 -3.63
N TRP A 88 -13.22 1.31 -3.78
CA TRP A 88 -14.60 0.81 -3.67
C TRP A 88 -15.24 1.15 -2.31
N ARG A 89 -14.41 1.31 -1.27
CA ARG A 89 -14.86 1.65 0.10
C ARG A 89 -15.61 2.98 0.14
N LYS A 90 -15.26 3.94 -0.73
CA LYS A 90 -15.97 5.22 -0.83
C LYS A 90 -17.42 5.08 -1.30
N LYS A 91 -17.74 4.02 -2.05
CA LYS A 91 -19.12 3.76 -2.51
C LYS A 91 -20.02 3.26 -1.38
N VAL A 92 -19.44 2.53 -0.43
CA VAL A 92 -20.17 1.96 0.72
C VAL A 92 -20.08 2.81 1.98
N PHE A 93 -19.04 3.64 2.07
CA PHE A 93 -18.80 4.55 3.19
C PHE A 93 -18.27 5.90 2.68
N PRO A 94 -19.15 6.90 2.43
CA PRO A 94 -18.76 8.18 1.83
C PRO A 94 -17.70 8.97 2.61
N TYR A 95 -17.59 8.71 3.91
CA TYR A 95 -16.63 9.37 4.81
C TYR A 95 -15.23 8.75 4.77
N TYR A 96 -15.04 7.66 4.00
CA TYR A 96 -13.76 6.98 3.88
C TYR A 96 -12.68 7.90 3.31
N LYS A 97 -11.61 8.09 4.07
CA LYS A 97 -10.48 8.98 3.73
C LYS A 97 -10.88 10.44 3.41
N ALA A 98 -12.06 10.89 3.86
CA ALA A 98 -12.56 12.23 3.53
C ALA A 98 -11.64 13.35 4.02
N LYS A 99 -11.02 13.22 5.21
CA LYS A 99 -10.03 14.19 5.73
C LYS A 99 -8.79 14.32 4.84
N ARG A 100 -8.38 13.27 4.14
CA ARG A 100 -7.22 13.35 3.24
C ARG A 100 -7.48 14.32 2.08
N ALA A 101 -8.71 14.38 1.57
CA ALA A 101 -9.10 15.35 0.53
C ALA A 101 -9.01 16.79 1.04
N THR A 102 -9.50 17.05 2.26
CA THR A 102 -9.43 18.38 2.89
C THR A 102 -7.98 18.80 3.12
N ASN A 103 -7.13 17.89 3.61
CA ASN A 103 -5.72 18.19 3.86
C ASN A 103 -4.94 18.46 2.55
N ARG A 104 -5.23 17.70 1.47
CA ARG A 104 -4.62 17.94 0.15
C ARG A 104 -4.97 19.29 -0.46
N ASN A 105 -6.15 19.82 -0.17
CA ASN A 105 -6.55 21.16 -0.64
C ASN A 105 -5.78 22.30 0.06
N ILE A 106 -5.19 22.03 1.21
CA ILE A 106 -4.37 22.98 1.98
C ILE A 106 -2.87 22.79 1.65
N ASP A 107 -2.50 21.65 1.07
CA ASP A 107 -1.12 21.32 0.70
C ASP A 107 -0.69 22.19 -0.51
N THR A 108 0.45 22.80 -0.39
CA THR A 108 1.06 23.60 -1.46
C THR A 108 1.70 22.77 -2.56
N PHE A 109 1.89 21.45 -2.36
CA PHE A 109 2.50 20.58 -3.36
C PHE A 109 1.49 20.10 -4.41
N ASP A 110 1.87 20.14 -5.68
CA ASP A 110 1.03 19.68 -6.79
C ASP A 110 1.10 18.15 -6.94
N TRP A 111 0.35 17.47 -6.08
CA TRP A 111 0.23 16.02 -6.10
C TRP A 111 -0.34 15.48 -7.40
N LYS A 112 -1.24 16.23 -8.06
CA LYS A 112 -1.85 15.79 -9.32
C LYS A 112 -0.78 15.65 -10.39
N PHE A 113 0.02 16.68 -10.59
CA PHE A 113 1.11 16.67 -11.56
C PHE A 113 2.14 15.57 -11.25
N PHE A 114 2.50 15.39 -9.97
CA PHE A 114 3.43 14.33 -9.57
C PHE A 114 2.90 12.93 -9.88
N TYR A 115 1.62 12.66 -9.64
CA TYR A 115 1.00 11.38 -9.99
C TYR A 115 0.87 11.17 -11.50
N GLU A 116 0.66 12.23 -12.29
CA GLU A 116 0.64 12.16 -13.75
C GLU A 116 2.03 11.77 -14.28
N MET A 117 3.09 12.41 -13.83
CA MET A 117 4.47 12.08 -14.17
C MET A 117 4.83 10.63 -13.80
N LEU A 118 4.44 10.19 -12.61
CA LEU A 118 4.66 8.80 -12.18
C LEU A 118 3.88 7.79 -13.02
N ASN A 119 2.66 8.12 -13.40
CA ASN A 119 1.89 7.24 -14.25
C ASN A 119 2.51 7.13 -15.65
N ASP A 120 3.01 8.22 -16.19
CA ASP A 120 3.74 8.22 -17.46
C ASP A 120 5.02 7.37 -17.37
N PHE A 121 5.83 7.59 -16.35
CA PHE A 121 7.01 6.77 -16.05
C PHE A 121 6.67 5.28 -15.93
N ARG A 122 5.60 4.96 -15.20
CA ARG A 122 5.16 3.57 -15.06
C ARG A 122 4.81 2.95 -16.41
N VAL A 123 3.95 3.61 -17.19
CA VAL A 123 3.44 3.06 -18.46
C VAL A 123 4.55 2.96 -19.51
N ASN A 124 5.33 4.02 -19.68
CA ASN A 124 6.31 4.12 -20.76
C ASN A 124 7.66 3.48 -20.45
N GLU A 125 7.94 3.24 -19.18
CA GLU A 125 9.22 2.71 -18.74
C GLU A 125 9.09 1.40 -17.95
N LEU A 126 8.49 1.41 -16.76
CA LEU A 126 8.38 0.21 -15.92
C LEU A 126 7.60 -0.90 -16.61
N ASP A 127 6.39 -0.61 -17.08
CA ASP A 127 5.53 -1.61 -17.72
C ASP A 127 6.12 -2.12 -19.04
N LYS A 128 6.89 -1.30 -19.71
CA LYS A 128 7.44 -1.61 -21.02
C LYS A 128 8.74 -2.42 -20.95
N TYR A 129 9.64 -2.07 -20.05
CA TYR A 129 11.01 -2.60 -20.05
C TYR A 129 11.35 -3.48 -18.85
N SER A 130 10.71 -3.29 -17.68
CA SER A 130 11.07 -4.04 -16.48
C SER A 130 10.43 -5.41 -16.41
N PRO A 131 11.03 -6.38 -15.69
CA PRO A 131 10.41 -7.67 -15.39
C PRO A 131 9.33 -7.58 -14.30
N PHE A 132 9.03 -6.37 -13.79
CA PHE A 132 8.06 -6.18 -12.75
C PHE A 132 6.64 -6.27 -13.31
N ILE A 133 5.73 -6.79 -12.48
CA ILE A 133 4.32 -6.93 -12.80
C ILE A 133 3.60 -5.75 -12.15
N SER A 134 3.24 -4.73 -12.93
CA SER A 134 2.49 -3.59 -12.41
C SER A 134 1.00 -3.91 -12.36
N MET A 135 0.44 -3.85 -11.17
CA MET A 135 -0.96 -4.13 -10.91
C MET A 135 -1.70 -2.85 -10.57
N LYS A 136 -2.55 -2.39 -11.47
CA LYS A 136 -3.52 -1.30 -11.24
C LYS A 136 -4.89 -1.76 -11.68
N CYS A 137 -5.86 -1.73 -10.78
CA CYS A 137 -7.23 -2.18 -11.04
C CYS A 137 -8.23 -1.07 -10.70
N TYR A 138 -9.23 -0.90 -11.57
CA TYR A 138 -10.31 0.05 -11.32
C TYR A 138 -11.07 -0.28 -10.04
N ASP A 139 -11.41 0.74 -9.25
CA ASP A 139 -12.06 0.61 -7.93
C ASP A 139 -11.26 -0.18 -6.88
N CYS A 140 -9.94 -0.30 -7.01
CA CYS A 140 -9.11 -1.04 -6.07
C CYS A 140 -8.03 -0.14 -5.47
N GLU A 141 -7.81 -0.27 -4.17
CA GLU A 141 -6.60 0.25 -3.53
C GLU A 141 -5.44 -0.73 -3.71
N GLY A 142 -4.21 -0.26 -3.55
CA GLY A 142 -3.02 -1.11 -3.53
C GLY A 142 -3.13 -2.24 -2.51
N ASP A 143 -3.76 -1.95 -1.36
CA ASP A 143 -4.00 -2.91 -0.27
C ASP A 143 -4.93 -4.05 -0.68
N ASP A 144 -5.95 -3.76 -1.51
CA ASP A 144 -6.86 -4.79 -2.03
C ASP A 144 -6.10 -5.75 -2.96
N ILE A 145 -5.19 -5.21 -3.77
CA ILE A 145 -4.36 -6.00 -4.69
C ILE A 145 -3.39 -6.86 -3.89
N ILE A 146 -2.67 -6.27 -2.93
CA ILE A 146 -1.72 -6.97 -2.05
C ILE A 146 -2.42 -8.10 -1.30
N ALA A 147 -3.57 -7.81 -0.68
CA ALA A 147 -4.30 -8.81 0.09
C ALA A 147 -4.83 -9.94 -0.80
N THR A 148 -5.48 -9.61 -1.93
CA THR A 148 -6.06 -10.61 -2.82
C THR A 148 -4.99 -11.52 -3.43
N LEU A 149 -3.89 -10.95 -3.91
CA LEU A 149 -2.80 -11.74 -4.49
C LEU A 149 -1.99 -12.45 -3.41
N GLY A 150 -1.72 -11.79 -2.28
CA GLY A 150 -0.99 -12.39 -1.16
C GLY A 150 -1.68 -13.64 -0.62
N ILE A 151 -2.99 -13.55 -0.37
CA ILE A 151 -3.80 -14.70 0.04
C ILE A 151 -3.80 -15.78 -1.05
N GLY A 152 -4.09 -15.41 -2.30
CA GLY A 152 -4.18 -16.36 -3.40
C GLY A 152 -2.86 -17.09 -3.68
N LEU A 153 -1.73 -16.38 -3.66
CA LEU A 153 -0.40 -16.98 -3.85
C LEU A 153 -0.01 -17.87 -2.67
N SER A 154 -0.32 -17.44 -1.43
CA SER A 154 -0.08 -18.21 -0.22
C SER A 154 -0.83 -19.56 -0.21
N GLU A 155 -2.07 -19.57 -0.70
CA GLU A 155 -2.89 -20.77 -0.80
C GLU A 155 -2.46 -21.69 -1.97
N MET A 156 -2.09 -21.09 -3.10
CA MET A 156 -1.67 -21.82 -4.30
C MET A 156 -0.28 -22.45 -4.14
N TYR A 157 0.60 -21.81 -3.40
CA TYR A 157 1.99 -22.21 -3.21
C TYR A 157 2.36 -22.26 -1.71
N PRO A 158 1.83 -23.21 -0.94
CA PRO A 158 1.97 -23.24 0.53
C PRO A 158 3.43 -23.45 0.99
N ASP A 159 4.28 -24.01 0.16
CA ASP A 159 5.71 -24.24 0.45
C ASP A 159 6.60 -23.02 0.12
N ASP A 160 6.10 -22.08 -0.70
CA ASP A 160 6.80 -20.86 -1.09
C ASP A 160 6.50 -19.71 -0.12
N GLU A 161 7.27 -18.64 -0.18
CA GLU A 161 7.05 -17.45 0.65
C GLU A 161 6.39 -16.31 -0.15
N VAL A 162 5.43 -15.63 0.46
CA VAL A 162 4.87 -14.37 -0.02
C VAL A 162 5.35 -13.26 0.89
N ILE A 163 6.12 -12.32 0.33
CA ILE A 163 6.66 -11.18 1.08
C ILE A 163 5.89 -9.93 0.68
N ILE A 164 5.24 -9.29 1.64
CA ILE A 164 4.61 -7.98 1.49
C ILE A 164 5.63 -6.93 1.92
N TYR A 165 6.03 -6.05 1.00
CA TYR A 165 6.92 -4.94 1.25
C TYR A 165 6.09 -3.67 1.48
N SER A 166 5.65 -3.48 2.72
CA SER A 166 4.87 -2.33 3.17
C SER A 166 5.05 -2.10 4.66
N SER A 167 4.88 -0.85 5.10
CA SER A 167 4.84 -0.46 6.52
C SER A 167 3.41 -0.30 7.05
N ASP A 168 2.41 -0.57 6.23
CA ASP A 168 1.03 -0.47 6.66
C ASP A 168 0.71 -1.56 7.69
N LYS A 169 0.08 -1.13 8.79
CA LYS A 169 -0.31 -2.00 9.90
C LYS A 169 -1.45 -2.95 9.52
N ASP A 170 -2.25 -2.58 8.52
CA ASP A 170 -3.45 -3.33 8.13
C ASP A 170 -3.10 -4.69 7.56
N PHE A 171 -1.89 -4.85 6.99
CA PHE A 171 -1.41 -6.15 6.52
C PHE A 171 -1.07 -7.14 7.64
N VAL A 172 -0.93 -6.71 8.90
CA VAL A 172 -0.62 -7.61 10.04
C VAL A 172 -1.66 -8.73 10.14
N GLN A 173 -2.91 -8.48 9.78
CA GLN A 173 -3.96 -9.49 9.75
C GLN A 173 -3.65 -10.69 8.83
N LEU A 174 -2.80 -10.51 7.81
CA LEU A 174 -2.42 -11.57 6.87
C LEU A 174 -1.36 -12.53 7.43
N LEU A 175 -0.71 -12.17 8.55
CA LEU A 175 0.24 -13.04 9.25
C LEU A 175 -0.39 -14.27 9.91
N ASN A 176 -1.72 -14.42 9.82
CA ASN A 176 -2.41 -15.67 10.17
C ASN A 176 -2.08 -16.82 9.19
N ARG A 177 -1.39 -16.53 8.07
CA ARG A 177 -0.88 -17.49 7.09
C ARG A 177 0.63 -17.65 7.29
N PRO A 178 1.13 -18.87 7.54
CA PRO A 178 2.52 -19.09 7.98
C PRO A 178 3.58 -18.73 6.92
N ASN A 179 3.21 -18.74 5.63
CA ASN A 179 4.09 -18.43 4.52
C ASN A 179 3.94 -16.97 4.01
N ILE A 180 3.10 -16.15 4.63
CA ILE A 180 3.09 -14.70 4.40
C ILE A 180 4.03 -14.02 5.40
N LYS A 181 4.89 -13.16 4.89
CA LYS A 181 5.80 -12.31 5.66
C LYS A 181 5.63 -10.86 5.27
N ILE A 182 5.76 -9.95 6.22
CA ILE A 182 5.68 -8.51 6.00
C ILE A 182 7.03 -7.90 6.34
N TYR A 183 7.64 -7.19 5.38
CA TYR A 183 8.83 -6.40 5.61
C TYR A 183 8.48 -4.92 5.60
N SER A 184 8.72 -4.24 6.72
CA SER A 184 8.51 -2.80 6.83
C SER A 184 9.75 -2.02 6.37
N PRO A 185 9.69 -1.26 5.25
CA PRO A 185 10.78 -0.41 4.82
C PRO A 185 11.12 0.70 5.82
N LEU A 186 10.12 1.26 6.53
CA LEU A 186 10.34 2.29 7.55
C LEU A 186 11.09 1.75 8.77
N LYS A 187 10.73 0.55 9.23
CA LYS A 187 11.37 -0.09 10.39
C LYS A 187 12.62 -0.91 10.00
N LYS A 188 12.85 -1.12 8.70
CA LYS A 188 13.93 -1.94 8.11
C LYS A 188 13.99 -3.36 8.69
N LYS A 189 12.84 -3.95 9.01
CA LYS A 189 12.73 -5.29 9.61
C LYS A 189 11.41 -5.97 9.27
N TYR A 190 11.38 -7.28 9.47
CA TYR A 190 10.13 -8.03 9.42
C TYR A 190 9.20 -7.64 10.55
N VAL A 191 7.92 -7.54 10.23
CA VAL A 191 6.83 -7.34 11.19
C VAL A 191 6.40 -8.69 11.72
N SER A 192 6.10 -8.75 13.01
CA SER A 192 5.58 -9.95 13.67
C SER A 192 4.34 -9.60 14.49
N SER A 193 3.48 -10.57 14.65
CA SER A 193 2.34 -10.52 15.56
C SER A 193 2.23 -11.84 16.30
N THR A 194 1.87 -11.79 17.57
CA THR A 194 1.60 -12.99 18.38
C THR A 194 0.20 -13.54 18.12
N ASN A 195 -0.74 -12.68 17.71
CA ASN A 195 -2.11 -13.07 17.38
C ASN A 195 -2.74 -12.10 16.35
N PRO A 196 -2.52 -12.31 15.04
CA PRO A 196 -3.04 -11.45 13.99
C PRO A 196 -4.57 -11.28 14.00
N LYS A 197 -5.31 -12.31 14.45
CA LYS A 197 -6.78 -12.23 14.57
C LYS A 197 -7.21 -11.24 15.65
N ASN A 198 -6.51 -11.24 16.79
CA ASN A 198 -6.78 -10.28 17.86
C ASN A 198 -6.40 -8.87 17.45
N ASP A 199 -5.30 -8.70 16.70
CA ASP A 199 -4.89 -7.39 16.18
C ASP A 199 -5.95 -6.84 15.22
N LEU A 200 -6.47 -7.68 14.31
CA LEU A 200 -7.59 -7.30 13.43
C LEU A 200 -8.84 -6.94 14.23
N LEU A 201 -9.23 -7.76 15.20
CA LEU A 201 -10.40 -7.47 16.03
C LEU A 201 -10.23 -6.17 16.81
N GLN A 202 -9.04 -5.91 17.36
CA GLN A 202 -8.73 -4.64 18.00
C GLN A 202 -8.93 -3.47 17.03
N LEU A 203 -8.39 -3.57 15.82
CA LEU A 203 -8.49 -2.51 14.80
C LEU A 203 -9.94 -2.27 14.38
N ILE A 204 -10.74 -3.32 14.18
CA ILE A 204 -12.18 -3.20 13.89
C ILE A 204 -12.90 -2.44 15.00
N LEU A 205 -12.63 -2.76 16.26
CA LEU A 205 -13.28 -2.12 17.41
C LEU A 205 -12.86 -0.66 17.60
N THR A 206 -11.56 -0.36 17.46
CA THR A 206 -11.02 0.99 17.65
C THR A 206 -11.19 1.90 16.43
N GLY A 207 -11.46 1.33 15.25
CA GLY A 207 -11.48 2.05 13.99
C GLY A 207 -10.08 2.49 13.52
N ASP A 208 -10.06 3.24 12.42
CA ASP A 208 -8.84 3.86 11.87
C ASP A 208 -9.08 5.34 11.56
N SER A 209 -8.50 6.22 12.37
CA SER A 209 -8.65 7.66 12.20
C SER A 209 -7.97 8.20 10.94
N ALA A 210 -6.92 7.55 10.46
CA ALA A 210 -6.21 7.93 9.23
C ALA A 210 -7.08 7.68 7.99
N ASP A 211 -7.92 6.65 8.05
CA ASP A 211 -8.88 6.31 7.00
C ASP A 211 -10.28 6.88 7.25
N GLY A 212 -10.44 7.64 8.34
CA GLY A 212 -11.72 8.26 8.70
C GLY A 212 -12.75 7.26 9.22
N ILE A 213 -12.31 6.09 9.69
CA ILE A 213 -13.17 5.02 10.23
C ILE A 213 -13.26 5.21 11.75
N PRO A 214 -14.43 5.63 12.30
CA PRO A 214 -14.58 5.81 13.74
C PRO A 214 -14.59 4.49 14.49
N ASN A 215 -14.25 4.53 15.79
CA ASN A 215 -14.46 3.36 16.64
C ASN A 215 -15.96 3.00 16.74
N VAL A 216 -16.25 1.80 17.19
CA VAL A 216 -17.63 1.25 17.20
C VAL A 216 -18.64 2.02 18.06
N TYR A 217 -18.21 2.94 18.92
CA TYR A 217 -19.09 3.79 19.74
C TYR A 217 -19.52 5.08 19.07
N ASN A 218 -18.98 5.38 17.88
CA ASN A 218 -19.21 6.64 17.21
C ASN A 218 -19.90 6.46 15.87
N ARG A 219 -20.72 7.44 15.52
CA ARG A 219 -21.46 7.48 14.25
C ARG A 219 -20.52 7.63 13.05
N ASP A 220 -21.04 7.33 11.87
CA ASP A 220 -20.29 7.24 10.61
C ASP A 220 -19.54 8.54 10.26
N ASP A 221 -20.18 9.70 10.47
CA ASP A 221 -19.67 11.01 10.09
C ASP A 221 -18.88 11.73 11.19
N ALA A 222 -18.55 11.04 12.29
CA ALA A 222 -17.96 11.64 13.48
C ALA A 222 -16.66 12.44 13.21
N TYR A 223 -15.91 12.10 12.17
CA TYR A 223 -14.71 12.82 11.78
C TYR A 223 -14.95 14.02 10.85
N VAL A 224 -16.08 14.06 10.14
CA VAL A 224 -16.41 15.10 9.17
C VAL A 224 -17.39 16.12 9.76
N ASN A 225 -18.38 15.62 10.51
CA ASN A 225 -19.41 16.42 11.16
C ASN A 225 -19.36 16.19 12.68
N PRO A 226 -18.31 16.65 13.40
CA PRO A 226 -18.22 16.43 14.83
C PRO A 226 -19.37 17.12 15.57
N GLU A 227 -19.90 16.47 16.59
CA GLU A 227 -20.91 17.06 17.47
C GLU A 227 -20.38 18.33 18.14
N LYS A 228 -21.26 19.30 18.32
CA LYS A 228 -20.96 20.54 19.06
C LYS A 228 -21.75 20.57 20.36
N ASP A 229 -21.20 21.19 21.39
CA ASP A 229 -21.91 21.51 22.62
C ASP A 229 -22.77 22.78 22.45
N GLU A 230 -23.48 23.16 23.51
CA GLU A 230 -24.35 24.35 23.55
C GLU A 230 -23.61 25.65 23.23
N ASN A 231 -22.30 25.68 23.42
CA ASN A 231 -21.41 26.82 23.14
C ASN A 231 -20.76 26.76 21.75
N GLY A 232 -21.15 25.78 20.92
CA GLY A 232 -20.58 25.58 19.58
C GLY A 232 -19.21 24.92 19.55
N LYS A 233 -18.68 24.48 20.71
CA LYS A 233 -17.40 23.79 20.80
C LYS A 233 -17.55 22.32 20.42
N THR A 234 -16.61 21.81 19.64
CA THR A 234 -16.57 20.39 19.23
C THR A 234 -16.50 19.45 20.44
N LYS A 235 -17.51 18.60 20.57
CA LYS A 235 -17.51 17.52 21.57
C LYS A 235 -16.46 16.46 21.22
N ARG A 236 -15.81 15.94 22.26
CA ARG A 236 -14.90 14.80 22.10
C ARG A 236 -15.69 13.54 21.72
N MET A 237 -15.19 12.82 20.72
CA MET A 237 -15.73 11.50 20.38
C MET A 237 -15.70 10.56 21.58
N LYS A 238 -16.68 9.65 21.67
CA LYS A 238 -16.70 8.60 22.71
C LYS A 238 -15.43 7.77 22.61
N PRO A 239 -14.57 7.75 23.65
CA PRO A 239 -13.32 7.00 23.59
C PRO A 239 -13.59 5.50 23.72
N LEU A 240 -12.82 4.71 22.99
CA LEU A 240 -12.67 3.28 23.21
C LEU A 240 -11.17 2.98 23.29
N GLY A 241 -10.68 2.88 24.54
CA GLY A 241 -9.25 2.72 24.80
C GLY A 241 -8.76 1.32 24.47
N GLU A 242 -7.56 1.24 23.92
CA GLU A 242 -6.91 -0.04 23.55
C GLU A 242 -6.83 -1.03 24.72
N VAL A 243 -6.57 -0.55 25.93
CA VAL A 243 -6.49 -1.41 27.14
C VAL A 243 -7.83 -2.10 27.40
N THR A 244 -8.94 -1.37 27.28
CA THR A 244 -10.30 -1.93 27.43
C THR A 244 -10.58 -2.98 26.38
N VAL A 245 -10.24 -2.67 25.12
CA VAL A 245 -10.42 -3.58 23.98
C VAL A 245 -9.58 -4.85 24.18
N ARG A 246 -8.29 -4.72 24.50
CA ARG A 246 -7.41 -5.88 24.73
C ARG A 246 -7.91 -6.77 25.86
N LYS A 247 -8.38 -6.21 26.97
CA LYS A 247 -8.96 -6.98 28.06
C LYS A 247 -10.20 -7.76 27.60
N ALA A 248 -11.10 -7.11 26.85
CA ALA A 248 -12.31 -7.77 26.33
C ALA A 248 -11.97 -8.89 25.35
N ILE A 249 -10.96 -8.72 24.50
CA ILE A 249 -10.49 -9.74 23.55
C ILE A 249 -9.89 -10.94 24.30
N VAL A 250 -8.99 -10.69 25.26
CA VAL A 250 -8.32 -11.75 26.03
C VAL A 250 -9.33 -12.56 26.84
N ASN A 251 -10.33 -11.90 27.42
CA ASN A 251 -11.38 -12.56 28.21
C ASN A 251 -12.50 -13.17 27.35
N ASN A 252 -12.43 -13.04 26.03
CA ASN A 252 -13.47 -13.49 25.10
C ASN A 252 -14.86 -12.95 25.42
N ASP A 253 -14.95 -11.72 25.90
CA ASP A 253 -16.18 -11.08 26.34
C ASP A 253 -16.55 -9.79 25.57
N VAL A 254 -16.00 -9.63 24.36
CA VAL A 254 -16.22 -8.46 23.49
C VAL A 254 -17.70 -8.13 23.30
N TYR A 255 -18.53 -9.15 23.04
CA TYR A 255 -19.98 -8.98 22.87
C TYR A 255 -20.71 -8.62 24.16
N LYS A 256 -20.17 -9.01 25.32
CA LYS A 256 -20.74 -8.66 26.63
C LYS A 256 -20.33 -7.28 27.11
N THR A 257 -19.12 -6.85 26.76
CA THR A 257 -18.52 -5.63 27.32
C THR A 257 -18.53 -4.45 26.37
N ILE A 258 -18.39 -4.67 25.04
CA ILE A 258 -18.28 -3.63 24.03
C ILE A 258 -19.51 -3.62 23.10
N ILE A 259 -19.84 -4.73 22.45
CA ILE A 259 -20.92 -4.80 21.44
C ILE A 259 -22.26 -5.12 22.14
N LYS A 260 -22.81 -4.13 22.84
CA LYS A 260 -23.99 -4.31 23.69
C LYS A 260 -25.31 -3.93 23.03
N THR A 261 -25.29 -3.17 21.97
CA THR A 261 -26.49 -2.64 21.33
C THR A 261 -26.47 -2.91 19.83
N PRO A 262 -27.64 -2.95 19.16
CA PRO A 262 -27.70 -3.08 17.70
C PRO A 262 -26.96 -1.99 16.95
N GLU A 263 -26.91 -0.77 17.48
CA GLU A 263 -26.15 0.35 16.89
C GLU A 263 -24.65 0.07 16.91
N ILE A 264 -24.11 -0.40 18.04
CA ILE A 264 -22.69 -0.75 18.15
C ILE A 264 -22.37 -1.94 17.25
N GLN A 265 -23.27 -2.92 17.13
CA GLN A 265 -23.11 -4.02 16.19
C GLN A 265 -23.04 -3.52 14.74
N LYS A 266 -23.95 -2.61 14.34
CA LYS A 266 -23.92 -1.98 13.01
C LYS A 266 -22.57 -1.28 12.75
N ASN A 267 -22.05 -0.54 13.73
CA ASN A 267 -20.76 0.13 13.60
C ASN A 267 -19.59 -0.87 13.53
N TYR A 268 -19.68 -1.99 14.25
CA TYR A 268 -18.72 -3.09 14.15
C TYR A 268 -18.74 -3.72 12.75
N ASP A 269 -19.92 -4.00 12.19
CA ASP A 269 -20.05 -4.58 10.85
C ASP A 269 -19.53 -3.63 9.77
N ARG A 270 -19.79 -2.31 9.90
CA ARG A 270 -19.21 -1.27 9.08
C ARG A 270 -17.68 -1.32 9.12
N ASN A 271 -17.11 -1.30 10.31
CA ASN A 271 -15.65 -1.30 10.48
C ASN A 271 -15.04 -2.60 9.94
N LYS A 272 -15.68 -3.73 10.20
CA LYS A 272 -15.24 -5.01 9.66
C LYS A 272 -15.24 -5.01 8.13
N LEU A 273 -16.29 -4.51 7.50
CA LEU A 273 -16.37 -4.40 6.04
C LEU A 273 -15.23 -3.55 5.46
N LEU A 274 -14.86 -2.46 6.13
CA LEU A 274 -13.86 -1.51 5.62
C LEU A 274 -12.41 -1.92 5.91
N ILE A 275 -12.17 -2.65 7.01
CA ILE A 275 -10.84 -2.94 7.56
C ILE A 275 -10.38 -4.37 7.27
N ASP A 276 -11.29 -5.35 7.37
CA ASP A 276 -10.95 -6.75 7.16
C ASP A 276 -10.71 -7.02 5.67
N LEU A 277 -9.48 -7.30 5.32
CA LEU A 277 -9.04 -7.56 3.94
C LEU A 277 -9.67 -8.83 3.34
N GLU A 278 -10.23 -9.70 4.16
CA GLU A 278 -11.02 -10.83 3.66
C GLU A 278 -12.41 -10.41 3.19
N MET A 279 -12.92 -9.25 3.62
CA MET A 279 -14.20 -8.68 3.22
C MET A 279 -14.18 -7.95 1.88
N ILE A 280 -13.02 -7.83 1.22
CA ILE A 280 -12.94 -7.30 -0.15
C ILE A 280 -13.98 -8.00 -1.04
N PRO A 281 -14.83 -7.24 -1.77
CA PRO A 281 -15.91 -7.81 -2.58
C PRO A 281 -15.40 -8.83 -3.60
N LYS A 282 -16.20 -9.88 -3.81
CA LYS A 282 -15.83 -10.98 -4.74
C LYS A 282 -15.52 -10.48 -6.15
N GLU A 283 -16.28 -9.50 -6.64
CA GLU A 283 -16.08 -8.90 -7.97
C GLU A 283 -14.74 -8.16 -8.07
N ILE A 284 -14.33 -7.48 -6.99
CA ILE A 284 -13.02 -6.84 -6.91
C ILE A 284 -11.92 -7.90 -6.93
N LYS A 285 -12.02 -8.94 -6.08
CA LYS A 285 -11.06 -10.05 -6.07
C LYS A 285 -10.95 -10.74 -7.44
N LYS A 286 -12.08 -10.93 -8.14
CA LYS A 286 -12.11 -11.51 -9.48
C LYS A 286 -11.34 -10.64 -10.47
N ARG A 287 -11.63 -9.34 -10.50
CA ARG A 287 -10.97 -8.36 -11.39
C ARG A 287 -9.46 -8.33 -11.16
N ILE A 288 -9.00 -8.32 -9.91
CA ILE A 288 -7.58 -8.35 -9.56
C ILE A 288 -6.92 -9.62 -10.12
N LYS A 289 -7.56 -10.79 -9.96
CA LYS A 289 -7.04 -12.06 -10.48
C LYS A 289 -6.99 -12.12 -12.00
N GLU A 290 -7.97 -11.53 -12.68
CA GLU A 290 -8.01 -11.45 -14.14
C GLU A 290 -6.91 -10.51 -14.67
N GLU A 291 -6.74 -9.33 -14.04
CA GLU A 291 -5.68 -8.40 -14.41
C GLU A 291 -4.30 -9.02 -14.16
N TYR A 292 -4.11 -9.73 -13.04
CA TYR A 292 -2.84 -10.41 -12.77
C TYR A 292 -2.48 -11.43 -13.85
N LYS A 293 -3.44 -12.23 -14.31
CA LYS A 293 -3.22 -13.19 -15.41
C LYS A 293 -2.83 -12.50 -16.72
N LYS A 294 -3.45 -11.35 -17.02
CA LYS A 294 -3.13 -10.52 -18.18
C LYS A 294 -1.71 -9.95 -18.09
N GLN A 295 -1.36 -9.39 -16.96
CA GLN A 295 -0.03 -8.80 -16.71
C GLN A 295 1.08 -9.86 -16.75
N LEU A 296 0.83 -11.08 -16.25
CA LEU A 296 1.77 -12.20 -16.39
C LEU A 296 2.12 -12.49 -17.85
N LYS A 297 1.10 -12.58 -18.72
CA LYS A 297 1.31 -12.84 -20.16
C LYS A 297 2.09 -11.70 -20.85
N LEU A 298 1.80 -10.45 -20.51
CA LEU A 298 2.54 -9.30 -21.03
C LEU A 298 4.00 -9.32 -20.57
N ASN A 299 4.25 -9.77 -19.35
CA ASN A 299 5.60 -9.83 -18.81
C ASN A 299 6.49 -10.87 -19.52
N GLU A 300 5.92 -11.96 -20.02
CA GLU A 300 6.63 -13.02 -20.76
C GLU A 300 7.25 -12.52 -22.08
N THR A 301 6.81 -11.37 -22.60
CA THR A 301 7.33 -10.80 -23.86
C THR A 301 8.56 -9.91 -23.67
N LYS A 302 8.93 -9.61 -22.44
CA LYS A 302 10.00 -8.68 -22.10
C LYS A 302 11.37 -9.38 -22.08
N SER A 303 12.44 -8.61 -22.31
CA SER A 303 13.80 -9.15 -22.30
C SER A 303 14.81 -8.29 -21.54
N PRO A 304 15.82 -8.90 -20.90
CA PRO A 304 16.90 -8.16 -20.25
C PRO A 304 17.66 -7.23 -21.21
N ALA A 305 17.80 -7.64 -22.46
CA ALA A 305 18.52 -6.85 -23.48
C ALA A 305 17.80 -5.53 -23.81
N GLU A 306 16.46 -5.53 -23.82
CA GLU A 306 15.68 -4.31 -24.05
C GLU A 306 15.79 -3.37 -22.85
N LEU A 307 15.73 -3.89 -21.63
CA LEU A 307 15.93 -3.09 -20.42
C LEU A 307 17.35 -2.49 -20.39
N GLN A 308 18.37 -3.24 -20.78
CA GLN A 308 19.74 -2.73 -20.85
C GLN A 308 19.87 -1.60 -21.89
N ARG A 309 19.27 -1.74 -23.08
CA ARG A 309 19.24 -0.69 -24.10
C ARG A 309 18.49 0.55 -23.61
N TYR A 310 17.39 0.36 -22.90
CA TYR A 310 16.65 1.45 -22.28
C TYR A 310 17.55 2.20 -21.29
N PHE A 311 18.21 1.53 -20.36
CA PHE A 311 19.11 2.18 -19.40
C PHE A 311 20.25 2.95 -20.08
N ALA A 312 20.82 2.40 -21.16
CA ALA A 312 21.87 3.08 -21.92
C ALA A 312 21.36 4.37 -22.61
N ARG A 313 20.15 4.30 -23.20
CA ARG A 313 19.52 5.45 -23.87
C ARG A 313 19.16 6.58 -22.89
N GLU A 314 18.65 6.24 -21.72
CA GLU A 314 18.22 7.22 -20.70
C GLU A 314 19.37 7.65 -19.76
N GLY A 315 20.63 7.27 -20.04
CA GLY A 315 21.77 7.65 -19.22
C GLY A 315 21.80 7.03 -17.82
N LEU A 316 21.08 5.91 -17.60
CA LEU A 316 20.93 5.22 -16.31
C LEU A 316 22.07 4.20 -16.06
N GLY A 317 23.32 4.58 -16.34
CA GLY A 317 24.48 3.69 -16.23
C GLY A 317 24.68 3.07 -14.84
N ASN A 318 24.45 3.86 -13.79
CA ASN A 318 24.54 3.38 -12.40
C ASN A 318 23.47 2.33 -12.08
N VAL A 319 22.26 2.46 -12.65
CA VAL A 319 21.18 1.47 -12.52
C VAL A 319 21.53 0.21 -13.31
N ALA A 320 22.07 0.36 -14.52
CA ALA A 320 22.48 -0.75 -15.36
C ALA A 320 23.49 -1.68 -14.67
N ALA A 321 24.41 -1.14 -13.86
CA ALA A 321 25.35 -1.92 -13.06
C ALA A 321 24.66 -2.87 -12.04
N SER A 322 23.41 -2.59 -11.68
CA SER A 322 22.59 -3.41 -10.78
C SER A 322 21.65 -4.38 -11.49
N LEU A 323 21.70 -4.48 -12.81
CA LEU A 323 20.79 -5.32 -13.63
C LEU A 323 20.82 -6.81 -13.21
N SER A 324 21.98 -7.30 -12.77
CA SER A 324 22.15 -8.67 -12.26
C SER A 324 21.19 -9.03 -11.13
N LYS A 325 20.70 -8.05 -10.37
CA LYS A 325 19.75 -8.25 -9.26
C LYS A 325 18.35 -8.66 -9.74
N ILE A 326 18.00 -8.39 -10.99
CA ILE A 326 16.65 -8.61 -11.51
C ILE A 326 16.60 -9.41 -12.82
N VAL A 327 17.75 -9.72 -13.43
CA VAL A 327 17.81 -10.45 -14.70
C VAL A 327 17.11 -11.79 -14.65
N HIS A 328 17.10 -12.44 -13.50
CA HIS A 328 16.46 -13.73 -13.26
C HIS A 328 14.93 -13.66 -13.13
N LEU A 329 14.35 -12.46 -13.15
CA LEU A 329 12.90 -12.25 -13.07
C LEU A 329 12.21 -12.24 -14.45
N PHE A 330 12.99 -12.15 -15.54
CA PHE A 330 12.51 -12.18 -16.93
C PHE A 330 12.03 -13.56 -17.41
#